data_27870fde0ba1b5392e69735384b8309b
#
_entry.id   27870fde0ba1b5392e69735384b8309b
#
_cell.length_a   1.000
_cell.length_b   1.000
_cell.length_c   1.000
_cell.angle_alpha   90.00
_cell.angle_beta   90.00
_cell.angle_gamma   90.00
#
_symmetry.space_group_name_H-M   'P 1'
#
loop_
_entity.id
_entity.type
_entity.pdbx_description
1 polymer ?
#
loop_
_entity_poly.entity_id
_entity_poly.type
_entity_poly.pdbx_seq_one_letter_code
_entity_poly.pdbx_strand_id
1 'polypeptide(L)'
;MSEPSSEAARGLWDFATAVYSRPGIPESILWFQDHCRGDVPIILFISWCSIRGVPVDHQLLAQIEQMVSVWHRDVVAPLRGLRRDLKTDSKGIVQETVFAFREKLKALELEAEHLELNALATLSYDETASVVPVSDQKGLIESGLVQYLEQLKCDVDAQTKEKISAFIACLLPEKTANE
;
A
#
# COMPACT_ATOMS: atom_id res chain seq x y z
N MET A 1 25.10 3.76 3.71
CA MET A 1 23.63 3.89 3.53
C MET A 1 23.38 5.28 2.99
N SER A 2 23.05 5.38 1.71
CA SER A 2 22.68 6.67 1.11
C SER A 2 21.29 7.04 1.61
N GLU A 3 21.13 8.25 2.14
CA GLU A 3 19.80 8.79 2.37
C GLU A 3 19.03 8.79 1.04
N PRO A 4 17.72 8.43 1.05
CA PRO A 4 16.93 8.50 -0.16
C PRO A 4 17.06 9.89 -0.75
N SER A 5 17.18 10.00 -2.07
CA SER A 5 17.05 11.30 -2.69
C SER A 5 15.72 11.86 -2.21
N SER A 6 15.72 13.00 -1.55
CA SER A 6 14.54 13.59 -0.90
C SER A 6 13.36 13.77 -1.88
N GLU A 7 13.63 13.62 -3.16
CA GLU A 7 12.70 13.73 -4.28
C GLU A 7 11.93 12.41 -4.54
N ALA A 8 12.60 11.25 -4.53
CA ALA A 8 11.92 9.95 -4.72
C ALA A 8 10.99 9.63 -3.55
N ALA A 9 11.44 9.87 -2.30
CA ALA A 9 10.60 9.67 -1.11
C ALA A 9 9.38 10.58 -1.11
N ARG A 10 9.53 11.87 -1.46
CA ARG A 10 8.41 12.80 -1.62
C ARG A 10 7.48 12.38 -2.74
N GLY A 11 8.00 11.95 -3.88
CA GLY A 11 7.21 11.49 -5.01
C GLY A 11 6.35 10.28 -4.69
N LEU A 12 6.88 9.29 -3.95
CA LEU A 12 6.12 8.11 -3.52
C LEU A 12 5.04 8.48 -2.48
N TRP A 13 5.36 9.36 -1.51
CA TRP A 13 4.38 9.82 -0.53
C TRP A 13 3.24 10.62 -1.16
N ASP A 14 3.56 11.55 -2.07
CA ASP A 14 2.57 12.35 -2.79
C ASP A 14 1.67 11.46 -3.65
N PHE A 15 2.25 10.48 -4.33
CA PHE A 15 1.50 9.46 -5.06
C PHE A 15 0.58 8.66 -4.14
N ALA A 16 1.10 8.12 -3.04
CA ALA A 16 0.33 7.33 -2.08
C ALA A 16 -0.87 8.11 -1.54
N THR A 17 -0.65 9.37 -1.14
CA THR A 17 -1.69 10.26 -0.62
C THR A 17 -2.74 10.57 -1.68
N ALA A 18 -2.31 10.91 -2.91
CA ALA A 18 -3.21 11.20 -4.03
C ALA A 18 -4.03 9.97 -4.43
N VAL A 19 -3.42 8.78 -4.45
CA VAL A 19 -4.11 7.52 -4.77
C VAL A 19 -5.11 7.17 -3.68
N TYR A 20 -4.70 7.21 -2.42
CA TYR A 20 -5.57 6.84 -1.30
C TYR A 20 -6.80 7.74 -1.15
N SER A 21 -6.74 8.98 -1.67
CA SER A 21 -7.88 9.90 -1.68
C SER A 21 -8.92 9.62 -2.80
N ARG A 22 -8.62 8.70 -3.73
CA ARG A 22 -9.53 8.39 -4.84
C ARG A 22 -10.67 7.48 -4.38
N PRO A 23 -11.91 7.71 -4.87
CA PRO A 23 -13.05 6.84 -4.57
C PRO A 23 -12.75 5.37 -4.94
N GLY A 24 -13.11 4.44 -4.04
CA GLY A 24 -12.94 3.00 -4.23
C GLY A 24 -11.55 2.45 -3.87
N ILE A 25 -10.52 3.30 -3.78
CA ILE A 25 -9.17 2.85 -3.39
C ILE A 25 -9.10 2.44 -1.92
N PRO A 26 -9.57 3.25 -0.94
CA PRO A 26 -9.51 2.86 0.47
C PRO A 26 -10.21 1.53 0.73
N GLU A 27 -11.39 1.33 0.14
CA GLU A 27 -12.18 0.10 0.28
C GLU A 27 -11.45 -1.10 -0.30
N SER A 28 -10.83 -0.95 -1.48
CA SER A 28 -10.07 -2.03 -2.13
C SER A 28 -8.83 -2.40 -1.33
N ILE A 29 -8.07 -1.41 -0.87
CA ILE A 29 -6.86 -1.63 -0.06
C ILE A 29 -7.22 -2.28 1.28
N LEU A 30 -8.27 -1.82 1.97
CA LEU A 30 -8.75 -2.41 3.21
C LEU A 30 -9.18 -3.87 3.00
N TRP A 31 -9.76 -4.19 1.85
CA TRP A 31 -10.09 -5.57 1.54
C TRP A 31 -8.84 -6.47 1.49
N PHE A 32 -7.77 -6.07 0.79
CA PHE A 32 -6.51 -6.81 0.75
C PHE A 32 -5.87 -6.93 2.14
N GLN A 33 -5.95 -5.87 2.93
CA GLN A 33 -5.44 -5.87 4.30
C GLN A 33 -6.18 -6.85 5.20
N ASP A 34 -7.51 -6.90 5.12
CA ASP A 34 -8.34 -7.70 6.01
C ASP A 34 -8.40 -9.18 5.60
N HIS A 35 -8.35 -9.47 4.30
CA HIS A 35 -8.49 -10.83 3.77
C HIS A 35 -7.16 -11.51 3.46
N CYS A 36 -6.18 -10.74 3.00
CA CYS A 36 -4.89 -11.27 2.57
C CYS A 36 -3.75 -10.86 3.51
N ARG A 37 -4.00 -10.08 4.55
CA ARG A 37 -2.97 -9.48 5.42
C ARG A 37 -2.00 -8.58 4.64
N GLY A 38 -2.51 -7.99 3.55
CA GLY A 38 -1.73 -7.09 2.70
C GLY A 38 -1.31 -5.84 3.45
N ASP A 39 -0.10 -5.38 3.16
CA ASP A 39 0.43 -4.15 3.68
C ASP A 39 0.13 -2.99 2.73
N VAL A 40 -0.47 -1.92 3.24
CA VAL A 40 -0.89 -0.75 2.46
C VAL A 40 0.30 -0.07 1.77
N PRO A 41 1.40 0.27 2.46
CA PRO A 41 2.62 0.77 1.86
C PRO A 41 3.15 -0.08 0.71
N ILE A 42 3.18 -1.41 0.85
CA ILE A 42 3.68 -2.31 -0.20
C ILE A 42 2.76 -2.30 -1.43
N ILE A 43 1.44 -2.35 -1.24
CA ILE A 43 0.46 -2.28 -2.34
C ILE A 43 0.62 -0.97 -3.13
N LEU A 44 0.80 0.15 -2.43
CA LEU A 44 1.00 1.46 -3.04
C LEU A 44 2.36 1.54 -3.75
N PHE A 45 3.41 0.95 -3.20
CA PHE A 45 4.74 0.88 -3.81
C PHE A 45 4.74 0.02 -5.09
N ILE A 46 4.08 -1.15 -5.08
CA ILE A 46 3.88 -1.97 -6.28
C ILE A 46 3.18 -1.15 -7.36
N SER A 47 2.13 -0.43 -7.01
CA SER A 47 1.38 0.42 -7.94
C SER A 47 2.25 1.55 -8.49
N TRP A 48 3.05 2.19 -7.64
CA TRP A 48 4.00 3.24 -8.00
C TRP A 48 5.03 2.76 -9.02
N CYS A 49 5.70 1.63 -8.75
CA CYS A 49 6.67 1.02 -9.65
C CYS A 49 6.04 0.67 -11.01
N SER A 50 4.88 0.00 -10.98
CA SER A 50 4.19 -0.47 -12.18
C SER A 50 3.74 0.66 -13.11
N ILE A 51 3.23 1.78 -12.55
CA ILE A 51 2.83 2.96 -13.32
C ILE A 51 4.05 3.59 -14.01
N ARG A 52 5.22 3.47 -13.41
CA ARG A 52 6.51 3.94 -13.95
C ARG A 52 7.17 2.93 -14.90
N GLY A 53 6.51 1.82 -15.20
CA GLY A 53 7.02 0.78 -16.09
C GLY A 53 8.02 -0.18 -15.45
N VAL A 54 8.16 -0.14 -14.12
CA VAL A 54 9.05 -1.03 -13.38
C VAL A 54 8.26 -2.26 -12.92
N PRO A 55 8.58 -3.48 -13.41
CA PRO A 55 7.96 -4.70 -12.93
C PRO A 55 8.38 -5.00 -11.50
N VAL A 56 7.42 -5.38 -10.68
CA VAL A 56 7.70 -5.87 -9.32
C VAL A 56 7.66 -7.39 -9.35
N ASP A 57 8.83 -7.99 -9.48
CA ASP A 57 9.03 -9.43 -9.52
C ASP A 57 9.36 -10.02 -8.14
N HIS A 58 9.54 -11.34 -8.07
CA HIS A 58 9.90 -12.04 -6.83
C HIS A 58 11.21 -11.53 -6.20
N GLN A 59 12.18 -11.07 -7.00
CA GLN A 59 13.44 -10.55 -6.48
C GLN A 59 13.23 -9.21 -5.77
N LEU A 60 12.49 -8.30 -6.39
CA LEU A 60 12.15 -7.01 -5.78
C LEU A 60 11.23 -7.20 -4.56
N LEU A 61 10.26 -8.13 -4.63
CA LEU A 61 9.41 -8.47 -3.48
C LEU A 61 10.22 -8.99 -2.29
N ALA A 62 11.24 -9.81 -2.52
CA ALA A 62 12.13 -10.29 -1.45
C ALA A 62 12.91 -9.13 -0.80
N GLN A 63 13.37 -8.15 -1.58
CA GLN A 63 14.03 -6.94 -1.06
C GLN A 63 13.07 -6.07 -0.25
N ILE A 64 11.83 -5.89 -0.73
CA ILE A 64 10.75 -5.19 -0.03
C ILE A 64 10.53 -5.84 1.34
N GLU A 65 10.30 -7.16 1.37
CA GLU A 65 10.05 -7.89 2.60
C GLU A 65 11.23 -7.78 3.58
N GLN A 66 12.45 -7.97 3.12
CA GLN A 66 13.65 -7.83 3.96
C GLN A 66 13.75 -6.43 4.58
N MET A 67 13.32 -5.41 3.87
CA MET A 67 13.44 -4.01 4.32
C MET A 67 12.38 -3.64 5.36
N VAL A 68 11.11 -4.01 5.15
CA VAL A 68 10.00 -3.44 5.93
C VAL A 68 9.26 -4.44 6.82
N SER A 69 9.42 -5.76 6.63
CA SER A 69 8.61 -6.76 7.34
C SER A 69 8.70 -6.69 8.86
N VAL A 70 9.90 -6.41 9.39
CA VAL A 70 10.10 -6.27 10.85
C VAL A 70 9.41 -5.02 11.37
N TRP A 71 9.55 -3.89 10.66
CA TRP A 71 8.88 -2.64 11.02
C TRP A 71 7.36 -2.78 10.96
N HIS A 72 6.84 -3.35 9.88
CA HIS A 72 5.41 -3.60 9.74
C HIS A 72 4.87 -4.45 10.89
N ARG A 73 5.53 -5.61 11.16
CA ARG A 73 5.10 -6.56 12.19
C ARG A 73 5.14 -5.98 13.60
N ASP A 74 6.20 -5.24 13.93
CA ASP A 74 6.51 -4.85 15.31
C ASP A 74 6.02 -3.43 15.65
N VAL A 75 5.69 -2.61 14.64
CA VAL A 75 5.24 -1.22 14.84
C VAL A 75 3.88 -0.97 14.20
N VAL A 76 3.75 -1.09 12.87
CA VAL A 76 2.52 -0.71 12.14
C VAL A 76 1.33 -1.60 12.55
N ALA A 77 1.49 -2.92 12.48
CA ALA A 77 0.42 -3.85 12.79
C ALA A 77 -0.07 -3.77 14.25
N PRO A 78 0.80 -3.62 15.27
CA PRO A 78 0.37 -3.39 16.65
C PRO A 78 -0.40 -2.08 16.86
N LEU A 79 0.04 -0.96 16.26
CA LEU A 79 -0.68 0.32 16.33
C LEU A 79 -2.08 0.19 15.74
N ARG A 80 -2.19 -0.43 14.58
CA ARG A 80 -3.45 -0.73 13.89
C ARG A 80 -4.36 -1.62 14.73
N GLY A 81 -3.80 -2.71 15.29
CA GLY A 81 -4.52 -3.63 16.16
C GLY A 81 -5.12 -2.91 17.36
N LEU A 82 -4.30 -2.16 18.09
CA LEU A 82 -4.75 -1.39 19.25
C LEU A 82 -5.85 -0.38 18.89
N ARG A 83 -5.69 0.35 17.78
CA ARG A 83 -6.69 1.30 17.30
C ARG A 83 -8.03 0.62 16.95
N ARG A 84 -7.99 -0.58 16.35
CA ARG A 84 -9.18 -1.37 16.01
C ARG A 84 -9.87 -1.91 17.25
N ASP A 85 -9.12 -2.47 18.19
CA ASP A 85 -9.65 -3.03 19.43
C ASP A 85 -10.39 -1.96 20.25
N LEU A 86 -9.81 -0.77 20.36
CA LEU A 86 -10.44 0.35 21.07
C LEU A 86 -11.68 0.94 20.36
N LYS A 87 -11.98 0.51 19.14
CA LYS A 87 -13.24 0.87 18.46
C LYS A 87 -14.43 0.14 19.05
N THR A 88 -14.23 -1.11 19.46
CA THR A 88 -15.29 -2.01 19.94
C THR A 88 -15.31 -2.14 21.45
N ASP A 89 -14.17 -1.94 22.12
CA ASP A 89 -14.02 -2.10 23.55
C ASP A 89 -13.17 -0.98 24.16
N SER A 90 -13.81 -0.09 24.90
CA SER A 90 -13.16 1.05 25.56
C SER A 90 -12.34 0.67 26.79
N LYS A 91 -12.26 -0.63 27.15
CA LYS A 91 -11.53 -1.16 28.32
C LYS A 91 -11.95 -0.51 29.65
N GLY A 92 -13.22 -0.13 29.76
CA GLY A 92 -13.76 0.48 30.98
C GLY A 92 -13.48 1.98 31.12
N ILE A 93 -12.89 2.62 30.10
CA ILE A 93 -12.65 4.08 30.09
C ILE A 93 -13.82 4.80 29.40
N VAL A 94 -14.04 6.07 29.74
CA VAL A 94 -15.06 6.91 29.10
C VAL A 94 -14.86 6.98 27.60
N GLN A 95 -15.93 6.70 26.83
CA GLN A 95 -15.87 6.53 25.37
C GLN A 95 -15.30 7.75 24.64
N GLU A 96 -15.66 8.96 25.05
CA GLU A 96 -15.16 10.20 24.44
C GLU A 96 -13.64 10.35 24.58
N THR A 97 -13.10 9.95 25.75
CA THR A 97 -11.67 9.96 26.03
C THR A 97 -10.94 8.93 25.15
N VAL A 98 -11.53 7.73 25.02
CA VAL A 98 -10.99 6.67 24.15
C VAL A 98 -11.02 7.10 22.69
N PHE A 99 -12.07 7.78 22.24
CA PHE A 99 -12.13 8.32 20.89
C PHE A 99 -10.96 9.27 20.58
N ALA A 100 -10.70 10.25 21.45
CA ALA A 100 -9.59 11.18 21.27
C ALA A 100 -8.22 10.47 21.28
N PHE A 101 -8.07 9.43 22.09
CA PHE A 101 -6.85 8.61 22.09
C PHE A 101 -6.68 7.80 20.79
N ARG A 102 -7.78 7.23 20.27
CA ARG A 102 -7.77 6.51 18.98
C ARG A 102 -7.36 7.39 17.81
N GLU A 103 -7.77 8.66 17.79
CA GLU A 103 -7.33 9.58 16.73
C GLU A 103 -5.82 9.85 16.79
N LYS A 104 -5.21 9.86 17.97
CA LYS A 104 -3.75 9.91 18.12
C LYS A 104 -3.07 8.63 17.62
N LEU A 105 -3.64 7.46 17.94
CA LEU A 105 -3.14 6.18 17.43
C LEU A 105 -3.20 6.12 15.90
N LYS A 106 -4.30 6.63 15.30
CA LYS A 106 -4.42 6.74 13.85
C LYS A 106 -3.33 7.63 13.23
N ALA A 107 -3.02 8.75 13.87
CA ALA A 107 -1.95 9.62 13.40
C ALA A 107 -0.58 8.95 13.48
N LEU A 108 -0.29 8.22 14.59
CA LEU A 108 0.95 7.46 14.75
C LEU A 108 1.05 6.29 13.76
N GLU A 109 -0.05 5.58 13.49
CA GLU A 109 -0.11 4.53 12.46
C GLU A 109 0.25 5.09 11.09
N LEU A 110 -0.35 6.22 10.70
CA LEU A 110 -0.06 6.89 9.43
C LEU A 110 1.40 7.38 9.34
N GLU A 111 1.95 7.88 10.45
CA GLU A 111 3.37 8.27 10.52
C GLU A 111 4.29 7.05 10.35
N ALA A 112 3.95 5.93 10.98
CA ALA A 112 4.70 4.69 10.83
C ALA A 112 4.65 4.14 9.40
N GLU A 113 3.50 4.19 8.72
CA GLU A 113 3.35 3.85 7.30
C GLU A 113 4.13 4.81 6.39
N HIS A 114 4.19 6.11 6.73
CA HIS A 114 5.01 7.07 6.00
C HIS A 114 6.51 6.74 6.09
N LEU A 115 7.00 6.36 7.28
CA LEU A 115 8.39 5.90 7.44
C LEU A 115 8.68 4.65 6.62
N GLU A 116 7.72 3.74 6.53
CA GLU A 116 7.80 2.55 5.70
C GLU A 116 7.88 2.88 4.21
N LEU A 117 7.03 3.78 3.71
CA LEU A 117 7.11 4.29 2.34
C LEU A 117 8.45 4.98 2.05
N ASN A 118 8.99 5.76 2.99
CA ASN A 118 10.30 6.37 2.85
C ASN A 118 11.41 5.32 2.73
N ALA A 119 11.34 4.23 3.49
CA ALA A 119 12.28 3.13 3.37
C ALA A 119 12.16 2.46 1.99
N LEU A 120 10.95 2.15 1.53
CA LEU A 120 10.69 1.57 0.22
C LEU A 120 11.20 2.44 -0.93
N ALA A 121 11.11 3.77 -0.81
CA ALA A 121 11.63 4.71 -1.81
C ALA A 121 13.16 4.65 -1.97
N THR A 122 13.89 4.01 -1.04
CA THR A 122 15.35 3.82 -1.15
C THR A 122 15.73 2.61 -1.98
N LEU A 123 14.77 1.73 -2.29
CA LEU A 123 15.07 0.57 -3.13
C LEU A 123 15.50 1.02 -4.52
N SER A 124 16.67 0.53 -4.93
CA SER A 124 17.20 0.81 -6.26
C SER A 124 16.40 -0.01 -7.28
N TYR A 125 15.67 0.66 -8.12
CA TYR A 125 15.07 0.11 -9.32
C TYR A 125 15.49 0.99 -10.52
N ASP A 126 15.42 0.44 -11.72
CA ASP A 126 15.84 1.14 -12.92
C ASP A 126 14.88 2.31 -13.21
N GLU A 127 15.26 3.52 -12.78
CA GLU A 127 14.49 4.75 -13.02
C GLU A 127 14.47 5.16 -14.50
N THR A 128 15.26 4.50 -15.36
CA THR A 128 15.30 4.75 -16.80
C THR A 128 14.14 4.10 -17.54
N ALA A 129 13.33 3.29 -16.86
CA ALA A 129 12.12 2.72 -17.40
C ALA A 129 11.19 3.83 -17.90
N SER A 130 10.94 3.86 -19.20
CA SER A 130 10.06 4.84 -19.85
C SER A 130 8.64 4.65 -19.33
N VAL A 131 7.87 5.75 -19.22
CA VAL A 131 6.43 5.66 -18.97
C VAL A 131 5.80 4.72 -19.99
N VAL A 132 5.36 3.56 -19.55
CA VAL A 132 4.74 2.55 -20.42
C VAL A 132 3.27 2.89 -20.69
N PRO A 133 2.70 2.39 -21.81
CA PRO A 133 1.27 2.54 -22.08
C PRO A 133 0.39 2.05 -20.93
N VAL A 134 -0.77 2.65 -20.74
CA VAL A 134 -1.71 2.29 -19.65
C VAL A 134 -2.09 0.81 -19.68
N SER A 135 -2.18 0.20 -20.89
CA SER A 135 -2.40 -1.25 -21.03
C SER A 135 -1.32 -2.08 -20.31
N ASP A 136 -0.08 -1.67 -20.46
CA ASP A 136 1.08 -2.37 -19.88
C ASP A 136 1.17 -2.11 -18.38
N GLN A 137 0.80 -0.88 -17.92
CA GLN A 137 0.68 -0.57 -16.50
C GLN A 137 -0.32 -1.48 -15.79
N LYS A 138 -1.49 -1.73 -16.40
CA LYS A 138 -2.50 -2.68 -15.87
C LYS A 138 -1.91 -4.06 -15.63
N GLY A 139 -1.23 -4.60 -16.63
CA GLY A 139 -0.59 -5.91 -16.55
C GLY A 139 0.52 -5.99 -15.50
N LEU A 140 1.33 -4.94 -15.38
CA LEU A 140 2.39 -4.87 -14.36
C LEU A 140 1.82 -4.81 -12.95
N ILE A 141 0.77 -4.00 -12.71
CA ILE A 141 0.11 -3.90 -11.41
C ILE A 141 -0.51 -5.25 -11.03
N GLU A 142 -1.26 -5.87 -11.96
CA GLU A 142 -1.90 -7.16 -11.72
C GLU A 142 -0.86 -8.23 -11.38
N SER A 143 0.20 -8.36 -12.17
CA SER A 143 1.27 -9.32 -11.94
C SER A 143 1.97 -9.09 -10.60
N GLY A 144 2.33 -7.85 -10.27
CA GLY A 144 3.00 -7.52 -9.02
C GLY A 144 2.11 -7.80 -7.80
N LEU A 145 0.82 -7.46 -7.85
CA LEU A 145 -0.13 -7.74 -6.78
C LEU A 145 -0.37 -9.24 -6.61
N VAL A 146 -0.54 -9.98 -7.70
CA VAL A 146 -0.71 -11.45 -7.63
C VAL A 146 0.49 -12.09 -6.95
N GLN A 147 1.72 -11.79 -7.39
CA GLN A 147 2.94 -12.33 -6.80
C GLN A 147 3.07 -11.97 -5.31
N TYR A 148 2.74 -10.72 -4.95
CA TYR A 148 2.77 -10.28 -3.56
C TYR A 148 1.76 -11.04 -2.69
N LEU A 149 0.51 -11.20 -3.15
CA LEU A 149 -0.53 -11.92 -2.41
C LEU A 149 -0.23 -13.42 -2.29
N GLU A 150 0.35 -14.04 -3.32
CA GLU A 150 0.84 -15.42 -3.26
C GLU A 150 1.97 -15.59 -2.22
N GLN A 151 2.89 -14.63 -2.13
CA GLN A 151 3.94 -14.61 -1.11
C GLN A 151 3.35 -14.56 0.31
N LEU A 152 2.25 -13.83 0.51
CA LEU A 152 1.49 -13.78 1.76
C LEU A 152 0.67 -15.06 2.01
N LYS A 153 0.72 -16.04 1.09
CA LYS A 153 -0.11 -17.26 1.12
C LYS A 153 -1.62 -16.95 1.12
N CYS A 154 -1.99 -15.83 0.50
CA CYS A 154 -3.37 -15.52 0.19
C CYS A 154 -3.77 -16.31 -1.06
N ASP A 155 -4.94 -16.95 -1.03
CA ASP A 155 -5.47 -17.63 -2.21
C ASP A 155 -5.90 -16.60 -3.26
N VAL A 156 -5.30 -16.66 -4.45
CA VAL A 156 -5.63 -15.78 -5.57
C VAL A 156 -6.75 -16.40 -6.40
N ASP A 157 -7.88 -16.59 -5.76
CA ASP A 157 -9.10 -17.13 -6.35
C ASP A 157 -9.83 -16.12 -7.26
N ALA A 158 -11.02 -16.46 -7.75
CA ALA A 158 -11.82 -15.60 -8.60
C ALA A 158 -12.22 -14.28 -7.90
N GLN A 159 -12.52 -14.33 -6.60
CA GLN A 159 -12.89 -13.15 -5.82
C GLN A 159 -11.69 -12.22 -5.65
N THR A 160 -10.53 -12.75 -5.32
CA THR A 160 -9.28 -11.98 -5.19
C THR A 160 -8.91 -11.29 -6.50
N LYS A 161 -9.04 -12.00 -7.63
CA LYS A 161 -8.81 -11.43 -8.97
C LYS A 161 -9.80 -10.32 -9.32
N GLU A 162 -11.06 -10.46 -8.95
CA GLU A 162 -12.07 -9.41 -9.11
C GLU A 162 -11.68 -8.15 -8.30
N LYS A 163 -11.20 -8.32 -7.06
CA LYS A 163 -10.75 -7.20 -6.22
C LYS A 163 -9.50 -6.51 -6.77
N ILE A 164 -8.55 -7.28 -7.32
CA ILE A 164 -7.39 -6.70 -8.02
C ILE A 164 -7.86 -5.88 -9.23
N SER A 165 -8.77 -6.42 -10.04
CA SER A 165 -9.30 -5.72 -11.22
C SER A 165 -10.05 -4.44 -10.82
N ALA A 166 -10.86 -4.48 -9.76
CA ALA A 166 -11.57 -3.30 -9.25
C ALA A 166 -10.59 -2.23 -8.73
N PHE A 167 -9.55 -2.63 -7.99
CA PHE A 167 -8.50 -1.73 -7.55
C PHE A 167 -7.79 -1.04 -8.72
N ILE A 168 -7.39 -1.82 -9.74
CA ILE A 168 -6.75 -1.29 -10.95
C ILE A 168 -7.65 -0.30 -11.68
N ALA A 169 -8.94 -0.58 -11.78
CA ALA A 169 -9.90 0.33 -12.41
C ALA A 169 -10.02 1.69 -11.66
N CYS A 170 -9.98 1.67 -10.33
CA CYS A 170 -9.96 2.89 -9.52
C CYS A 170 -8.60 3.63 -9.61
N LEU A 171 -7.50 2.87 -9.74
CA LEU A 171 -6.16 3.43 -9.84
C LEU A 171 -5.88 4.04 -11.21
N LEU A 172 -6.34 3.42 -12.28
CA LEU A 172 -6.17 3.84 -13.67
C LEU A 172 -7.55 4.05 -14.34
N PRO A 173 -8.31 5.07 -13.94
CA PRO A 173 -9.61 5.31 -14.54
C PRO A 173 -9.46 5.56 -16.04
N GLU A 174 -10.31 4.92 -16.83
CA GLU A 174 -10.38 5.21 -18.27
C GLU A 174 -10.70 6.71 -18.44
N LYS A 175 -9.88 7.40 -19.24
CA LYS A 175 -10.24 8.77 -19.63
C LYS A 175 -11.57 8.68 -20.36
N THR A 176 -12.64 9.16 -19.75
CA THR A 176 -13.88 9.41 -20.47
C THR A 176 -13.52 10.32 -21.65
N ALA A 177 -13.72 9.80 -22.86
CA ALA A 177 -13.53 10.56 -24.08
C ALA A 177 -14.65 11.61 -24.19
N ASN A 178 -14.55 12.67 -23.39
CA ASN A 178 -15.41 13.85 -23.45
C ASN A 178 -14.67 15.02 -22.77
N GLU A 179 -13.73 15.61 -23.50
CA GLU A 179 -13.42 17.05 -23.50
C GLU A 179 -12.72 17.41 -24.79
#